data_1fd88babe45f686dcb9a0b4ade7ac3c7
#
_entry.id   1fd88babe45f686dcb9a0b4ade7ac3c7
#
_cell.length_a   1.000
_cell.length_b   1.000
_cell.length_c   1.000
_cell.angle_alpha   90.00
_cell.angle_beta   90.00
_cell.angle_gamma   90.00
#
_symmetry.space_group_name_H-M   'P 1'
#
loop_
_entity.id
_entity.type
_entity.pdbx_description
1 polymer ?
#
loop_
_entity_poly.entity_id
_entity_poly.type
_entity_poly.pdbx_seq_one_letter_code
_entity_poly.pdbx_strand_id
1 'polypeptide(L)'
;MAKVALIRPPSIVSVGSFSGFITPPIGLAYIAASLRSSGHKVSIVDALGIDPGKSTYIGDKLILRGISFNRILELIPKDIDLIGFSGMFSSDWISLRPLVNMIGEKFRDKYF
;
A
#
# COMPACT_ATOMS: atom_id res chain seq x y z
N MET A 1 2.78 -7.23 22.34
CA MET A 1 2.03 -7.35 21.07
C MET A 1 1.89 -5.98 20.41
N ALA A 2 2.24 -5.90 19.14
CA ALA A 2 2.02 -4.67 18.35
C ALA A 2 0.88 -4.87 17.35
N LYS A 3 0.24 -3.77 16.99
CA LYS A 3 -0.76 -3.72 15.91
C LYS A 3 -0.09 -3.13 14.69
N VAL A 4 0.02 -3.92 13.63
CA VAL A 4 0.79 -3.61 12.42
C VAL A 4 -0.13 -3.54 11.22
N ALA A 5 0.00 -2.49 10.41
CA ALA A 5 -0.60 -2.42 9.08
C ALA A 5 0.49 -2.54 8.03
N LEU A 6 0.30 -3.45 7.09
CA LEU A 6 1.18 -3.64 5.94
C LEU A 6 0.47 -3.16 4.68
N ILE A 7 1.11 -2.29 3.93
CA ILE A 7 0.50 -1.61 2.79
C ILE A 7 1.24 -1.94 1.51
N ARG A 8 0.51 -2.47 0.52
CA ARG A 8 0.97 -2.47 -0.87
C ARG A 8 0.38 -1.26 -1.57
N PRO A 9 1.22 -0.32 -2.07
CA PRO A 9 0.72 0.87 -2.75
C PRO A 9 0.05 0.53 -4.08
N PRO A 10 -0.75 1.46 -4.64
CA PRO A 10 -1.26 1.29 -6.00
C PRO A 10 -0.11 1.32 -7.00
N SER A 11 -0.29 0.63 -8.13
CA SER A 11 0.70 0.60 -9.21
C SER A 11 0.63 1.82 -10.08
N ILE A 12 1.78 2.28 -10.57
CA ILE A 12 1.86 3.28 -11.62
C ILE A 12 2.22 2.60 -12.93
N VAL A 13 1.41 2.84 -13.95
CA VAL A 13 1.61 2.31 -15.30
C VAL A 13 1.50 3.42 -16.34
N SER A 14 2.18 3.26 -17.47
CA SER A 14 2.06 4.19 -18.60
C SER A 14 0.73 4.03 -19.29
N VAL A 15 0.17 5.14 -19.78
CA VAL A 15 -0.98 5.11 -20.67
C VAL A 15 -0.62 4.32 -21.92
N GLY A 16 -1.46 3.37 -22.31
CA GLY A 16 -1.22 2.52 -23.48
C GLY A 16 -0.32 1.32 -23.22
N SER A 17 0.27 1.16 -22.05
CA SER A 17 0.95 -0.08 -21.71
C SER A 17 -0.08 -1.18 -21.51
N PHE A 18 0.25 -2.40 -21.94
CA PHE A 18 -0.55 -3.56 -21.60
C PHE A 18 -0.54 -3.72 -20.08
N SER A 19 -1.71 -3.95 -19.51
CA SER A 19 -1.82 -4.19 -18.07
C SER A 19 -0.93 -5.35 -17.69
N GLY A 20 0.04 -5.10 -16.82
CA GLY A 20 0.81 -6.16 -16.22
C GLY A 20 -0.08 -7.09 -15.41
N PHE A 21 0.39 -8.30 -15.18
CA PHE A 21 -0.31 -9.25 -14.33
C PHE A 21 -0.45 -8.67 -12.92
N ILE A 22 -1.65 -8.74 -12.38
CA ILE A 22 -1.90 -8.40 -10.99
C ILE A 22 -1.64 -9.67 -10.18
N THR A 23 -0.53 -9.65 -9.45
CA THR A 23 -0.16 -10.77 -8.60
C THR A 23 -0.52 -10.51 -7.15
N PRO A 24 -0.88 -11.55 -6.37
CA PRO A 24 -1.05 -11.39 -4.94
C PRO A 24 0.24 -10.90 -4.28
N PRO A 25 0.15 -10.12 -3.18
CA PRO A 25 1.34 -9.60 -2.49
C PRO A 25 1.97 -10.68 -1.60
N ILE A 26 2.61 -11.66 -2.19
CA ILE A 26 3.15 -12.84 -1.49
C ILE A 26 4.16 -12.43 -0.42
N GLY A 27 5.05 -11.47 -0.71
CA GLY A 27 6.03 -10.98 0.26
C GLY A 27 5.37 -10.41 1.51
N LEU A 28 4.34 -9.59 1.35
CA LEU A 28 3.57 -9.07 2.48
C LEU A 28 2.84 -10.18 3.22
N ALA A 29 2.32 -11.18 2.51
CA ALA A 29 1.62 -12.30 3.12
C ALA A 29 2.56 -13.11 4.03
N TYR A 30 3.79 -13.37 3.59
CA TYR A 30 4.80 -14.04 4.42
C TYR A 30 5.17 -13.23 5.66
N ILE A 31 5.38 -11.94 5.51
CA ILE A 31 5.68 -11.05 6.63
C ILE A 31 4.51 -11.02 7.62
N ALA A 32 3.28 -10.90 7.11
CA ALA A 32 2.08 -10.91 7.95
C ALA A 32 1.94 -12.21 8.73
N ALA A 33 2.17 -13.36 8.08
CA ALA A 33 2.10 -14.66 8.73
C ALA A 33 3.15 -14.80 9.83
N SER A 34 4.38 -14.35 9.58
CA SER A 34 5.46 -14.37 10.55
C SER A 34 5.14 -13.51 11.78
N LEU A 35 4.62 -12.29 11.54
CA LEU A 35 4.24 -11.38 12.63
C LEU A 35 3.09 -11.96 13.45
N ARG A 36 2.09 -12.55 12.82
CA ARG A 36 0.97 -13.20 13.50
C ARG A 36 1.43 -14.37 14.34
N SER A 37 2.37 -15.18 13.84
CA SER A 37 2.98 -16.29 14.59
C SER A 37 3.68 -15.80 15.85
N SER A 38 4.22 -14.60 15.84
CA SER A 38 4.89 -13.98 16.98
C SER A 38 3.94 -13.21 17.91
N GLY A 39 2.63 -13.32 17.69
CA GLY A 39 1.63 -12.73 18.58
C GLY A 39 1.21 -11.31 18.24
N HIS A 40 1.63 -10.78 17.09
CA HIS A 40 1.21 -9.44 16.66
C HIS A 40 -0.11 -9.49 15.90
N LYS A 41 -0.86 -8.40 15.97
CA LYS A 41 -2.08 -8.22 15.20
C LYS A 41 -1.74 -7.50 13.90
N VAL A 42 -2.06 -8.12 12.75
CA VAL A 42 -1.65 -7.61 11.43
C VAL A 42 -2.84 -7.40 10.53
N SER A 43 -2.91 -6.22 9.93
CA SER A 43 -3.85 -5.88 8.86
C SER A 43 -3.06 -5.66 7.56
N ILE A 44 -3.62 -6.06 6.43
CA ILE A 44 -3.03 -5.81 5.12
C ILE A 44 -3.95 -4.89 4.34
N VAL A 45 -3.40 -3.80 3.81
CA VAL A 45 -4.08 -2.91 2.88
C VAL A 45 -3.41 -3.09 1.51
N ASP A 46 -4.04 -3.87 0.66
CA ASP A 46 -3.57 -4.12 -0.70
C ASP A 46 -4.29 -3.20 -1.67
N ALA A 47 -3.72 -2.01 -1.88
CA ALA A 47 -4.36 -0.97 -2.68
C ALA A 47 -4.61 -1.39 -4.13
N LEU A 48 -3.74 -2.21 -4.69
CA LEU A 48 -3.93 -2.75 -6.04
C LEU A 48 -4.95 -3.89 -6.06
N GLY A 49 -4.84 -4.81 -5.13
CA GLY A 49 -5.66 -6.01 -5.09
C GLY A 49 -7.12 -5.78 -4.70
N ILE A 50 -7.41 -4.73 -3.90
CA ILE A 50 -8.79 -4.41 -3.48
C ILE A 50 -9.64 -4.01 -4.67
N ASP A 51 -9.12 -3.17 -5.57
CA ASP A 51 -9.82 -2.76 -6.78
C ASP A 51 -8.83 -2.58 -7.95
N PRO A 52 -8.41 -3.69 -8.56
CA PRO A 52 -7.42 -3.64 -9.65
C PRO A 52 -7.94 -2.99 -10.93
N GLY A 53 -9.25 -2.89 -11.08
CA GLY A 53 -9.88 -2.25 -12.23
C GLY A 53 -9.95 -0.74 -12.13
N LYS A 54 -9.73 -0.16 -10.95
CA LYS A 54 -9.78 1.29 -10.78
C LYS A 54 -8.51 1.94 -11.30
N SER A 55 -8.68 2.96 -12.13
CA SER A 55 -7.58 3.72 -12.73
C SER A 55 -7.82 5.21 -12.54
N THR A 56 -6.76 5.93 -12.17
CA THR A 56 -6.79 7.38 -11.99
C THR A 56 -5.62 8.00 -12.75
N TYR A 57 -5.89 8.98 -13.59
CA TYR A 57 -4.83 9.70 -14.29
C TYR A 57 -4.07 10.59 -13.31
N ILE A 58 -2.73 10.47 -13.32
CA ILE A 58 -1.82 11.28 -12.49
C ILE A 58 -0.88 12.14 -13.33
N GLY A 59 -1.29 12.43 -14.55
CA GLY A 59 -0.55 13.21 -15.54
C GLY A 59 -0.94 12.74 -16.93
N ASP A 60 -0.28 13.30 -17.94
CA ASP A 60 -0.65 13.04 -19.34
C ASP A 60 -0.40 11.59 -19.77
N LYS A 61 0.55 10.91 -19.14
CA LYS A 61 1.05 9.61 -19.60
C LYS A 61 1.06 8.52 -18.52
N LEU A 62 0.63 8.84 -17.30
CA LEU A 62 0.69 7.91 -16.17
C LEU A 62 -0.69 7.67 -15.59
N ILE A 63 -0.94 6.42 -15.22
CA ILE A 63 -2.17 5.97 -14.59
C ILE A 63 -1.81 5.31 -13.27
N LEU A 64 -2.52 5.69 -12.21
CA LEU A 64 -2.49 5.01 -10.92
C LEU A 64 -3.56 3.93 -10.92
N ARG A 65 -3.17 2.67 -10.74
CA ARG A 65 -4.07 1.52 -10.64
C ARG A 65 -4.22 1.08 -9.20
N GLY A 66 -5.48 0.95 -8.78
CA GLY A 66 -5.84 0.58 -7.43
C GLY A 66 -6.68 1.65 -6.76
N ILE A 67 -6.94 1.48 -5.45
CA ILE A 67 -7.72 2.44 -4.67
C ILE A 67 -6.95 3.74 -4.44
N SER A 68 -7.69 4.82 -4.15
CA SER A 68 -7.10 6.13 -3.89
C SER A 68 -6.31 6.16 -2.57
N PHE A 69 -5.41 7.13 -2.44
CA PHE A 69 -4.67 7.34 -1.19
C PHE A 69 -5.61 7.63 -0.02
N ASN A 70 -6.66 8.41 -0.23
CA ASN A 70 -7.64 8.70 0.81
C ASN A 70 -8.33 7.43 1.30
N ARG A 71 -8.65 6.51 0.39
CA ARG A 71 -9.25 5.22 0.74
C ARG A 71 -8.27 4.34 1.53
N ILE A 72 -6.99 4.37 1.16
CA ILE A 72 -5.95 3.67 1.93
C ILE A 72 -5.90 4.19 3.36
N LEU A 73 -5.89 5.51 3.54
CA LEU A 73 -5.89 6.13 4.87
C LEU A 73 -7.09 5.71 5.72
N GLU A 74 -8.26 5.59 5.11
CA GLU A 74 -9.48 5.13 5.79
C GLU A 74 -9.39 3.67 6.24
N LEU A 75 -8.69 2.83 5.49
CA LEU A 75 -8.57 1.40 5.76
C LEU A 75 -7.53 1.07 6.83
N ILE A 76 -6.62 1.99 7.14
CA ILE A 76 -5.64 1.79 8.21
C ILE A 76 -6.34 1.95 9.55
N PRO A 77 -6.28 0.92 10.44
CA PRO A 77 -6.87 1.03 11.77
C PRO A 77 -6.28 2.21 12.56
N LYS A 78 -7.14 2.93 13.27
CA LYS A 78 -6.72 4.12 14.03
C LYS A 78 -5.80 3.79 15.21
N ASP A 79 -5.89 2.59 15.73
CA ASP A 79 -5.12 2.12 16.89
C ASP A 79 -3.84 1.39 16.50
N ILE A 80 -3.36 1.61 15.29
CA ILE A 80 -2.15 1.00 14.75
C ILE A 80 -0.89 1.50 15.47
N ASP A 81 0.10 0.63 15.65
CA ASP A 81 1.38 0.98 16.25
C ASP A 81 2.47 1.17 15.21
N LEU A 82 2.47 0.34 14.17
CA LEU A 82 3.50 0.32 13.13
C LEU A 82 2.86 0.19 11.75
N ILE A 83 3.38 0.93 10.79
CA ILE A 83 2.93 0.87 9.40
C ILE A 83 4.12 0.49 8.52
N GLY A 84 3.99 -0.63 7.81
CA GLY A 84 5.00 -1.09 6.86
C GLY A 84 4.52 -0.94 5.42
N PHE A 85 5.44 -0.66 4.53
CA PHE A 85 5.16 -0.45 3.12
C PHE A 85 5.93 -1.44 2.26
N SER A 86 5.32 -1.90 1.18
CA SER A 86 6.00 -2.65 0.12
C SER A 86 6.46 -1.68 -0.96
N GLY A 87 7.76 -1.66 -1.24
CA GLY A 87 8.34 -0.83 -2.28
C GLY A 87 9.47 -1.59 -2.97
N MET A 88 9.11 -2.65 -3.70
CA MET A 88 10.08 -3.57 -4.30
C MET A 88 10.85 -2.93 -5.45
N PHE A 89 10.22 -2.09 -6.25
CA PHE A 89 10.82 -1.48 -7.43
C PHE A 89 10.99 0.02 -7.25
N SER A 90 12.03 0.58 -7.83
CA SER A 90 12.27 2.02 -7.79
C SER A 90 11.14 2.84 -8.41
N SER A 91 10.47 2.28 -9.41
CA SER A 91 9.28 2.90 -10.01
C SER A 91 8.11 3.05 -9.04
N ASP A 92 8.03 2.20 -8.02
CA ASP A 92 6.98 2.30 -7.00
C ASP A 92 7.14 3.55 -6.13
N TRP A 93 8.35 4.12 -6.07
CA TRP A 93 8.63 5.29 -5.26
C TRP A 93 7.83 6.52 -5.67
N ILE A 94 7.43 6.60 -6.93
CA ILE A 94 6.62 7.70 -7.45
C ILE A 94 5.26 7.78 -6.73
N SER A 95 4.63 6.63 -6.47
CA SER A 95 3.37 6.59 -5.69
C SER A 95 3.62 6.46 -4.20
N LEU A 96 4.68 5.78 -3.81
CA LEU A 96 4.95 5.46 -2.41
C LEU A 96 5.32 6.70 -1.61
N ARG A 97 6.18 7.55 -2.13
CA ARG A 97 6.65 8.75 -1.44
C ARG A 97 5.50 9.69 -1.01
N PRO A 98 4.60 10.12 -1.91
CA PRO A 98 3.48 10.96 -1.49
C PRO A 98 2.52 10.24 -0.53
N LEU A 99 2.32 8.94 -0.70
CA LEU A 99 1.49 8.15 0.21
C LEU A 99 2.10 8.10 1.62
N VAL A 100 3.39 7.84 1.73
CA VAL A 100 4.10 7.83 3.03
C VAL A 100 3.99 9.20 3.71
N ASN A 101 4.13 10.28 2.96
CA ASN A 101 3.99 11.63 3.49
C ASN A 101 2.57 11.88 4.04
N MET A 102 1.55 11.49 3.29
CA MET A 102 0.15 11.64 3.75
C MET A 102 -0.14 10.81 5.00
N ILE A 103 0.37 9.59 5.04
CA ILE A 103 0.21 8.70 6.20
C ILE A 103 0.97 9.28 7.40
N GLY A 104 2.17 9.79 7.19
CA GLY A 104 2.97 10.42 8.23
C GLY A 104 2.28 11.62 8.87
N GLU A 105 1.55 12.41 8.09
CA GLU A 105 0.76 13.54 8.61
C GLU A 105 -0.42 13.08 9.47
N LYS A 106 -1.10 12.01 9.06
CA LYS A 106 -2.26 11.49 9.78
C LYS A 106 -1.88 10.69 11.03
N PHE A 107 -0.76 9.97 11.00
CA PHE A 107 -0.31 9.07 12.06
C PHE A 107 1.04 9.50 12.62
N ARG A 108 1.17 10.75 13.03
CA ARG A 108 2.45 11.37 13.46
C ARG A 108 3.15 10.67 14.62
N ASP A 109 2.40 10.05 15.51
CA ASP A 109 2.88 9.37 16.71
C ASP A 109 3.16 7.89 16.50
N LYS A 110 3.10 7.41 15.25
CA LYS A 110 3.29 6.00 14.92
C LYS A 110 4.63 5.76 14.23
N TYR A 111 5.06 4.51 14.21
CA TYR A 111 6.28 4.09 13.52
C TYR A 111 5.98 3.66 12.08
N PHE A 112 6.94 3.92 11.23
CA PHE A 112 6.87 3.49 9.82
C PHE A 112 8.09 2.66 9.44
#